data_6bb126f5716f8ca6185b077753f08b98
#
_entry.id   6bb126f5716f8ca6185b077753f08b98
#
_cell.length_a   1.000
_cell.length_b   1.000
_cell.length_c   1.000
_cell.angle_alpha   90.00
_cell.angle_beta   90.00
_cell.angle_gamma   90.00
#
_symmetry.space_group_name_H-M   'P 1'
#
loop_
_entity.id
_entity.type
_entity.pdbx_description
1 polymer ?
#
loop_
_entity_poly.entity_id
_entity_poly.type
_entity_poly.pdbx_seq_one_letter_code
_entity_poly.pdbx_strand_id
1 'polypeptide(L)'
;DLCNYGYWRLFDKSWTQLDFYNYGKFLNDNLRKYPEKSIISLSDKKNEKIKLGFLSSDLKGDHSVSYFLKTVLRNYNQNQFEIIIFNNHKEDKISQELTNLINKIIHIGKLSDLEAFNNIRKYNLDVMIDIMGYTSRNRIELFKNKIAKKQIIWMGYCNTTGLTNMDYIITDPNLVLKNEKKHYVEKVLYLPDIWNCHCGFDIKREENPSPLIKNKYVTFGSFNNPAKINENVINCWSNILKRVKNSKLIIKCADKRRKLDRIQEVFKKNGLQDSVIFHHRIDNLEDHLNLYKKIDIALDTFPYNGVTTSFE
;
A
#
# COMPACT_ATOMS: atom_id res chain seq x y z
N ASP A 1 12.39 -14.31 -2.05
CA ASP A 1 11.78 -13.82 -0.82
C ASP A 1 10.29 -14.26 -0.81
N LEU A 2 9.94 -15.17 0.11
CA LEU A 2 8.59 -15.73 0.24
C LEU A 2 7.54 -14.63 0.52
N CYS A 3 7.86 -13.63 1.32
CA CYS A 3 6.93 -12.55 1.64
C CYS A 3 6.54 -11.75 0.38
N ASN A 4 7.52 -11.40 -0.44
CA ASN A 4 7.24 -10.70 -1.71
C ASN A 4 6.39 -11.55 -2.67
N TYR A 5 6.53 -12.88 -2.64
CA TYR A 5 5.68 -13.76 -3.43
C TYR A 5 4.20 -13.56 -3.08
N GLY A 6 3.85 -13.57 -1.80
CA GLY A 6 2.47 -13.32 -1.35
C GLY A 6 1.94 -11.95 -1.77
N TYR A 7 2.79 -10.90 -1.72
CA TYR A 7 2.40 -9.57 -2.21
C TYR A 7 2.04 -9.57 -3.70
N TRP A 8 2.86 -10.22 -4.55
CA TRP A 8 2.61 -10.27 -5.99
C TRP A 8 1.36 -11.06 -6.36
N ARG A 9 0.93 -12.00 -5.50
CA ARG A 9 -0.31 -12.75 -5.68
C ARG A 9 -1.57 -11.90 -5.53
N LEU A 10 -1.52 -10.75 -4.88
CA LEU A 10 -2.64 -9.80 -4.86
C LEU A 10 -3.07 -9.36 -6.26
N PHE A 11 -2.18 -9.43 -7.25
CA PHE A 11 -2.47 -9.09 -8.65
C PHE A 11 -2.95 -10.29 -9.49
N ASP A 12 -2.97 -11.47 -8.89
CA ASP A 12 -3.33 -12.74 -9.55
C ASP A 12 -4.77 -13.11 -9.24
N LYS A 13 -5.62 -13.06 -10.26
CA LYS A 13 -7.05 -13.41 -10.14
C LYS A 13 -7.33 -14.87 -9.78
N SER A 14 -6.35 -15.76 -9.92
CA SER A 14 -6.50 -17.16 -9.56
C SER A 14 -6.43 -17.41 -8.06
N TRP A 15 -5.91 -16.42 -7.29
CA TRP A 15 -5.84 -16.50 -5.84
C TRP A 15 -7.13 -16.01 -5.20
N THR A 16 -7.71 -16.89 -4.39
CA THR A 16 -8.86 -16.59 -3.53
C THR A 16 -8.40 -16.11 -2.16
N GLN A 17 -9.32 -15.57 -1.35
CA GLN A 17 -9.01 -15.20 0.03
C GLN A 17 -8.57 -16.42 0.87
N LEU A 18 -9.06 -17.60 0.55
CA LEU A 18 -8.62 -18.86 1.19
C LEU A 18 -7.15 -19.18 0.85
N ASP A 19 -6.70 -18.91 -0.37
CA ASP A 19 -5.31 -19.13 -0.77
C ASP A 19 -4.36 -18.20 0.00
N PHE A 20 -4.74 -16.92 0.18
CA PHE A 20 -3.99 -15.98 1.04
C PHE A 20 -3.96 -16.45 2.50
N TYR A 21 -5.06 -16.93 3.03
CA TYR A 21 -5.12 -17.47 4.39
C TYR A 21 -4.17 -18.67 4.56
N ASN A 22 -4.22 -19.64 3.64
CA ASN A 22 -3.38 -20.83 3.68
C ASN A 22 -1.90 -20.47 3.51
N TYR A 23 -1.59 -19.53 2.60
CA TYR A 23 -0.23 -19.05 2.39
C TYR A 23 0.31 -18.30 3.60
N GLY A 24 -0.49 -17.47 4.22
CA GLY A 24 -0.12 -16.75 5.44
C GLY A 24 0.17 -17.71 6.60
N LYS A 25 -0.63 -18.77 6.77
CA LYS A 25 -0.34 -19.83 7.75
C LYS A 25 0.98 -20.56 7.44
N PHE A 26 1.19 -20.94 6.17
CA PHE A 26 2.46 -21.51 5.74
C PHE A 26 3.64 -20.59 6.08
N LEU A 27 3.56 -19.29 5.81
CA LEU A 27 4.59 -18.34 6.20
C LEU A 27 4.76 -18.28 7.72
N ASN A 28 3.67 -18.19 8.46
CA ASN A 28 3.73 -18.22 9.94
C ASN A 28 4.54 -19.41 10.45
N ASP A 29 4.34 -20.60 9.89
CA ASP A 29 5.01 -21.80 10.36
C ASP A 29 6.50 -21.84 9.97
N ASN A 30 6.88 -21.16 8.89
CA ASN A 30 8.25 -21.15 8.35
C ASN A 30 9.07 -19.91 8.75
N LEU A 31 8.45 -18.85 9.29
CA LEU A 31 9.18 -17.69 9.78
C LEU A 31 9.89 -17.99 11.10
N ARG A 32 11.05 -17.34 11.28
CA ARG A 32 11.91 -17.52 12.46
C ARG A 32 11.24 -17.01 13.72
N LYS A 33 11.25 -17.84 14.75
CA LYS A 33 10.92 -17.46 16.13
C LYS A 33 12.21 -17.26 16.93
N TYR A 34 12.33 -16.12 17.62
CA TYR A 34 13.50 -15.86 18.46
C TYR A 34 13.40 -16.64 19.78
N PRO A 35 14.54 -17.21 20.26
CA PRO A 35 14.57 -17.84 21.57
C PRO A 35 14.24 -16.83 22.68
N GLU A 36 13.44 -17.24 23.66
CA GLU A 36 13.03 -16.35 24.76
C GLU A 36 14.22 -15.71 25.51
N LYS A 37 15.31 -16.47 25.66
CA LYS A 37 16.56 -15.99 26.27
C LYS A 37 17.23 -14.83 25.54
N SER A 38 16.95 -14.65 24.26
CA SER A 38 17.57 -13.62 23.40
C SER A 38 16.74 -12.37 23.24
N ILE A 39 15.56 -12.31 23.86
CA ILE A 39 14.62 -11.20 23.73
C ILE A 39 14.39 -10.47 25.05
N ILE A 40 14.28 -9.14 24.96
CA ILE A 40 13.92 -8.28 26.10
C ILE A 40 12.44 -8.52 26.42
N SER A 41 12.10 -8.75 27.70
CA SER A 41 10.72 -8.91 28.13
C SER A 41 9.92 -7.60 28.00
N LEU A 42 8.64 -7.70 27.63
CA LEU A 42 7.72 -6.56 27.72
C LEU A 42 7.42 -6.26 29.18
N SER A 43 7.35 -4.98 29.53
CA SER A 43 6.95 -4.55 30.85
C SER A 43 5.42 -4.50 30.95
N ASP A 44 4.90 -4.98 32.07
CA ASP A 44 3.47 -4.86 32.42
C ASP A 44 3.09 -3.45 32.91
N LYS A 45 4.07 -2.57 33.11
CA LYS A 45 3.84 -1.19 33.54
C LYS A 45 2.94 -0.47 32.55
N LYS A 46 1.87 0.13 33.05
CA LYS A 46 0.98 0.98 32.27
C LYS A 46 1.69 2.26 31.91
N ASN A 47 1.64 2.64 30.62
CA ASN A 47 2.12 3.93 30.16
C ASN A 47 1.12 5.04 30.52
N GLU A 48 1.60 6.26 30.75
CA GLU A 48 0.75 7.44 30.95
C GLU A 48 -0.07 7.78 29.70
N LYS A 49 0.59 7.73 28.52
CA LYS A 49 -0.05 7.81 27.21
C LYS A 49 0.03 6.46 26.52
N ILE A 50 -0.93 6.18 25.65
CA ILE A 50 -0.87 4.99 24.80
C ILE A 50 0.30 5.17 23.82
N LYS A 51 1.30 4.30 23.89
CA LYS A 51 2.47 4.32 23.01
C LYS A 51 2.22 3.53 21.74
N LEU A 52 2.19 4.25 20.62
CA LEU A 52 2.03 3.69 19.29
C LEU A 52 3.37 3.68 18.57
N GLY A 53 3.80 2.51 18.12
CA GLY A 53 4.93 2.36 17.20
C GLY A 53 4.42 2.18 15.75
N PHE A 54 5.04 2.84 14.78
CA PHE A 54 4.82 2.57 13.36
C PHE A 54 6.11 2.08 12.72
N LEU A 55 6.06 0.97 12.01
CA LEU A 55 7.20 0.40 11.29
C LEU A 55 7.05 0.64 9.79
N SER A 56 8.05 1.30 9.18
CA SER A 56 8.10 1.51 7.73
C SER A 56 9.52 1.64 7.19
N SER A 57 9.73 1.23 5.94
CA SER A 57 10.90 1.58 5.11
C SER A 57 10.59 2.70 4.09
N ASP A 58 9.35 3.17 4.03
CA ASP A 58 8.80 3.92 2.92
C ASP A 58 8.34 5.33 3.34
N LEU A 59 9.13 5.98 4.23
CA LEU A 59 8.86 7.31 4.77
C LEU A 59 9.41 8.45 3.88
N LYS A 60 9.55 8.19 2.59
CA LYS A 60 9.91 9.21 1.59
C LYS A 60 8.69 10.07 1.27
N GLY A 61 8.92 11.36 0.96
CA GLY A 61 7.84 12.31 0.75
C GLY A 61 6.87 11.96 -0.38
N ASP A 62 7.38 11.31 -1.41
CA ASP A 62 6.67 10.91 -2.62
C ASP A 62 6.16 9.44 -2.59
N HIS A 63 6.33 8.74 -1.47
CA HIS A 63 5.85 7.37 -1.36
C HIS A 63 4.39 7.31 -0.89
N SER A 64 3.60 6.41 -1.47
CA SER A 64 2.17 6.23 -1.17
C SER A 64 1.86 6.20 0.33
N VAL A 65 2.61 5.43 1.11
CA VAL A 65 2.43 5.30 2.57
C VAL A 65 2.57 6.64 3.28
N SER A 66 3.46 7.52 2.80
CA SER A 66 3.67 8.84 3.40
C SER A 66 2.43 9.73 3.32
N TYR A 67 1.69 9.70 2.21
CA TYR A 67 0.46 10.51 2.07
C TYR A 67 -0.62 10.10 3.07
N PHE A 68 -0.71 8.82 3.40
CA PHE A 68 -1.68 8.33 4.37
C PHE A 68 -1.21 8.56 5.81
N LEU A 69 0.07 8.31 6.10
CA LEU A 69 0.63 8.51 7.44
C LEU A 69 0.62 9.97 7.86
N LYS A 70 0.85 10.92 6.95
CA LYS A 70 0.78 12.37 7.22
C LYS A 70 -0.56 12.79 7.83
N THR A 71 -1.66 12.25 7.32
CA THR A 71 -3.00 12.53 7.84
C THR A 71 -3.11 12.14 9.31
N VAL A 72 -2.62 10.97 9.67
CA VAL A 72 -2.60 10.48 11.05
C VAL A 72 -1.74 11.38 11.94
N LEU A 73 -0.51 11.67 11.50
CA LEU A 73 0.46 12.47 12.27
C LEU A 73 0.00 13.93 12.47
N ARG A 74 -0.79 14.48 11.56
CA ARG A 74 -1.34 15.83 11.69
C ARG A 74 -2.54 15.91 12.64
N ASN A 75 -3.27 14.80 12.85
CA ASN A 75 -4.59 14.83 13.48
C ASN A 75 -4.72 13.95 14.74
N TYR A 76 -3.68 13.25 15.17
CA TYR A 76 -3.79 12.42 16.38
C TYR A 76 -3.84 13.26 17.67
N ASN A 77 -4.53 12.74 18.68
CA ASN A 77 -4.62 13.39 19.99
C ASN A 77 -3.31 13.17 20.79
N GLN A 78 -2.44 14.18 20.81
CA GLN A 78 -1.15 14.14 21.48
C GLN A 78 -1.26 14.04 23.03
N ASN A 79 -2.42 14.32 23.62
CA ASN A 79 -2.63 14.14 25.07
C ASN A 79 -2.86 12.67 25.42
N GLN A 80 -3.40 11.88 24.50
CA GLN A 80 -3.73 10.47 24.70
C GLN A 80 -2.66 9.52 24.14
N PHE A 81 -1.95 9.91 23.08
CA PHE A 81 -1.04 9.06 22.33
C PHE A 81 0.39 9.65 22.28
N GLU A 82 1.36 8.77 22.39
CA GLU A 82 2.76 9.02 22.03
C GLU A 82 3.10 8.18 20.79
N ILE A 83 3.50 8.83 19.69
CA ILE A 83 3.85 8.13 18.44
C ILE A 83 5.37 8.03 18.31
N ILE A 84 5.86 6.82 18.04
CA ILE A 84 7.26 6.52 17.75
C ILE A 84 7.34 5.86 16.38
N ILE A 85 8.14 6.41 15.49
CA ILE A 85 8.36 5.86 14.15
C ILE A 85 9.65 5.03 14.14
N PHE A 86 9.55 3.79 13.71
CA PHE A 86 10.69 2.90 13.47
C PHE A 86 10.99 2.89 11.98
N ASN A 87 12.00 3.67 11.59
CA ASN A 87 12.42 3.76 10.20
C ASN A 87 13.31 2.58 9.82
N ASN A 88 12.82 1.74 8.90
CA ASN A 88 13.53 0.58 8.40
C ASN A 88 14.32 0.85 7.11
N HIS A 89 14.45 2.08 6.67
CA HIS A 89 15.24 2.40 5.49
C HIS A 89 16.74 2.34 5.80
N LYS A 90 17.53 1.61 4.99
CA LYS A 90 18.99 1.44 5.23
C LYS A 90 19.79 2.74 5.18
N GLU A 91 19.34 3.72 4.39
CA GLU A 91 20.00 5.00 4.23
C GLU A 91 19.39 6.08 5.15
N ASP A 92 18.55 5.69 6.09
CA ASP A 92 17.88 6.56 7.06
C ASP A 92 17.06 7.72 6.43
N LYS A 93 16.70 7.58 5.14
CA LYS A 93 15.96 8.61 4.40
C LYS A 93 14.54 8.74 4.89
N ILE A 94 14.22 9.94 5.36
CA ILE A 94 12.85 10.39 5.67
C ILE A 94 12.68 11.77 5.02
N SER A 95 11.47 12.08 4.55
CA SER A 95 11.21 13.43 4.03
C SER A 95 11.20 14.46 5.15
N GLN A 96 11.66 15.68 4.85
CA GLN A 96 11.69 16.79 5.82
C GLN A 96 10.29 17.08 6.37
N GLU A 97 9.27 17.00 5.54
CA GLU A 97 7.88 17.19 5.95
C GLU A 97 7.42 16.17 7.00
N LEU A 98 7.73 14.88 6.82
CA LEU A 98 7.45 13.87 7.83
C LEU A 98 8.27 14.06 9.09
N THR A 99 9.55 14.42 8.97
CA THR A 99 10.41 14.68 10.11
C THR A 99 9.84 15.79 11.00
N ASN A 100 9.26 16.84 10.42
CA ASN A 100 8.64 17.93 11.16
C ASN A 100 7.36 17.52 11.91
N LEU A 101 6.69 16.44 11.50
CA LEU A 101 5.48 15.93 12.13
C LEU A 101 5.76 14.85 13.19
N ILE A 102 6.98 14.31 13.26
CA ILE A 102 7.33 13.16 14.07
C ILE A 102 8.22 13.60 15.24
N ASN A 103 7.74 13.39 16.47
CA ASN A 103 8.51 13.74 17.66
C ASN A 103 9.67 12.76 17.93
N LYS A 104 9.53 11.49 17.54
CA LYS A 104 10.52 10.45 17.82
C LYS A 104 10.68 9.46 16.68
N ILE A 105 11.88 9.42 16.12
CA ILE A 105 12.28 8.52 15.04
C ILE A 105 13.42 7.64 15.53
N ILE A 106 13.28 6.34 15.31
CA ILE A 106 14.28 5.33 15.65
C ILE A 106 14.69 4.61 14.36
N HIS A 107 15.95 4.71 14.01
CA HIS A 107 16.51 4.07 12.82
C HIS A 107 16.90 2.62 13.12
N ILE A 108 16.26 1.67 12.41
CA ILE A 108 16.49 0.24 12.59
C ILE A 108 16.94 -0.47 11.30
N GLY A 109 17.01 0.27 10.19
CA GLY A 109 17.27 -0.30 8.87
C GLY A 109 18.63 -1.01 8.71
N LYS A 110 19.62 -0.67 9.55
CA LYS A 110 20.95 -1.29 9.56
C LYS A 110 21.11 -2.42 10.59
N LEU A 111 20.11 -2.57 11.49
CA LEU A 111 20.13 -3.59 12.53
C LEU A 111 19.72 -4.95 11.96
N SER A 112 20.28 -6.02 12.50
CA SER A 112 19.76 -7.37 12.30
C SER A 112 18.33 -7.46 12.87
N ASP A 113 17.57 -8.49 12.49
CA ASP A 113 16.18 -8.62 12.95
C ASP A 113 16.09 -8.78 14.48
N LEU A 114 17.02 -9.53 15.09
CA LEU A 114 17.03 -9.66 16.56
C LEU A 114 17.41 -8.37 17.27
N GLU A 115 18.38 -7.61 16.73
CA GLU A 115 18.75 -6.30 17.29
C GLU A 115 17.59 -5.31 17.15
N ALA A 116 16.95 -5.25 15.97
CA ALA A 116 15.77 -4.40 15.73
C ALA A 116 14.61 -4.77 16.68
N PHE A 117 14.34 -6.07 16.82
CA PHE A 117 13.33 -6.59 17.74
C PHE A 117 13.59 -6.10 19.16
N ASN A 118 14.80 -6.32 19.70
CA ASN A 118 15.16 -5.90 21.03
C ASN A 118 15.19 -4.38 21.19
N ASN A 119 15.60 -3.65 20.15
CA ASN A 119 15.58 -2.19 20.17
C ASN A 119 14.14 -1.66 20.32
N ILE A 120 13.20 -2.19 19.54
CA ILE A 120 11.79 -1.80 19.62
C ILE A 120 11.21 -2.11 21.01
N ARG A 121 11.48 -3.26 21.57
CA ARG A 121 10.94 -3.68 22.87
C ARG A 121 11.35 -2.78 24.04
N LYS A 122 12.49 -2.09 23.96
CA LYS A 122 12.93 -1.12 24.98
C LYS A 122 11.93 0.04 25.17
N TYR A 123 11.10 0.32 24.18
CA TYR A 123 10.11 1.41 24.22
C TYR A 123 8.81 1.01 24.92
N ASN A 124 8.61 -0.29 25.24
CA ASN A 124 7.41 -0.82 25.89
C ASN A 124 6.12 -0.32 25.26
N LEU A 125 6.00 -0.54 23.94
CA LEU A 125 4.85 -0.09 23.15
C LEU A 125 3.56 -0.80 23.59
N ASP A 126 2.47 -0.04 23.68
CA ASP A 126 1.14 -0.62 23.82
C ASP A 126 0.66 -1.23 22.50
N VAL A 127 0.93 -0.54 21.39
CA VAL A 127 0.57 -1.02 20.05
C VAL A 127 1.72 -0.81 19.10
N MET A 128 2.03 -1.83 18.30
CA MET A 128 2.91 -1.73 17.13
C MET A 128 2.10 -1.89 15.87
N ILE A 129 2.19 -0.93 14.96
CA ILE A 129 1.48 -0.90 13.69
C ILE A 129 2.49 -1.15 12.57
N ASP A 130 2.34 -2.28 11.89
CA ASP A 130 3.05 -2.57 10.66
C ASP A 130 2.34 -1.89 9.50
N ILE A 131 3.03 -0.98 8.83
CA ILE A 131 2.52 -0.30 7.64
C ILE A 131 3.23 -0.77 6.36
N MET A 132 3.78 -1.98 6.39
CA MET A 132 4.49 -2.60 5.27
C MET A 132 3.87 -3.93 4.84
N GLY A 133 3.55 -4.80 5.78
CA GLY A 133 3.10 -6.17 5.51
C GLY A 133 4.09 -6.92 4.63
N TYR A 134 3.63 -7.48 3.51
CA TYR A 134 4.45 -8.25 2.57
C TYR A 134 5.11 -7.41 1.46
N THR A 135 5.05 -6.09 1.54
CA THR A 135 5.72 -5.21 0.57
C THR A 135 7.24 -5.34 0.63
N SER A 136 7.93 -4.79 -0.35
CA SER A 136 9.40 -4.86 -0.42
C SER A 136 10.06 -4.26 0.83
N ARG A 137 11.15 -4.84 1.28
CA ARG A 137 11.92 -4.46 2.47
C ARG A 137 11.12 -4.58 3.78
N ASN A 138 10.08 -5.41 3.81
CA ASN A 138 9.35 -5.67 5.05
C ASN A 138 10.22 -6.32 6.13
N ARG A 139 9.74 -6.29 7.35
CA ARG A 139 10.31 -6.98 8.51
C ARG A 139 9.24 -7.83 9.20
N ILE A 140 8.47 -8.54 8.41
CA ILE A 140 7.33 -9.32 8.91
C ILE A 140 7.76 -10.37 9.96
N GLU A 141 9.00 -10.87 9.88
CA GLU A 141 9.55 -11.79 10.89
C GLU A 141 9.56 -11.24 12.31
N LEU A 142 9.70 -9.92 12.47
CA LEU A 142 9.62 -9.30 13.80
C LEU A 142 8.28 -9.58 14.47
N PHE A 143 7.21 -9.63 13.68
CA PHE A 143 5.84 -9.83 14.15
C PHE A 143 5.47 -11.30 14.42
N LYS A 144 6.34 -12.25 14.03
CA LYS A 144 6.26 -13.64 14.49
C LYS A 144 6.42 -13.75 15.99
N ASN A 145 7.06 -12.75 16.60
CA ASN A 145 7.23 -12.60 18.04
C ASN A 145 6.44 -11.38 18.53
N LYS A 146 6.13 -11.30 19.83
CA LYS A 146 5.47 -10.11 20.39
C LYS A 146 6.48 -9.00 20.63
N ILE A 147 6.48 -7.97 19.77
CA ILE A 147 7.32 -6.76 19.92
C ILE A 147 6.61 -5.63 20.66
N ALA A 148 5.28 -5.73 20.80
CA ALA A 148 4.43 -4.82 21.54
C ALA A 148 3.29 -5.60 22.21
N LYS A 149 2.54 -4.98 23.13
CA LYS A 149 1.39 -5.62 23.79
C LYS A 149 0.30 -6.00 22.79
N LYS A 150 0.10 -5.17 21.76
CA LYS A 150 -0.75 -5.43 20.59
C LYS A 150 0.00 -5.16 19.30
N GLN A 151 -0.28 -5.95 18.27
CA GLN A 151 0.31 -5.85 16.94
C GLN A 151 -0.79 -5.73 15.90
N ILE A 152 -0.68 -4.74 15.03
CA ILE A 152 -1.71 -4.40 14.05
C ILE A 152 -1.06 -4.26 12.68
N ILE A 153 -1.69 -4.82 11.65
CA ILE A 153 -1.37 -4.51 10.25
C ILE A 153 -2.33 -3.44 9.73
N TRP A 154 -1.80 -2.40 9.09
CA TRP A 154 -2.60 -1.33 8.52
C TRP A 154 -1.89 -0.60 7.38
N MET A 155 -2.63 -0.10 6.44
CA MET A 155 -2.29 0.89 5.42
C MET A 155 -1.40 0.39 4.26
N GLY A 156 -0.27 -0.28 4.50
CA GLY A 156 0.67 -0.67 3.44
C GLY A 156 0.35 -2.02 2.78
N TYR A 157 -0.42 -2.87 3.47
CA TYR A 157 -0.83 -4.18 2.99
C TYR A 157 -2.28 -4.44 3.41
N CYS A 158 -3.09 -4.90 2.47
CA CYS A 158 -4.56 -4.95 2.62
C CYS A 158 -5.12 -6.36 2.79
N ASN A 159 -4.31 -7.35 3.13
CA ASN A 159 -4.74 -8.74 3.30
C ASN A 159 -4.20 -9.34 4.61
N THR A 160 -4.64 -10.56 4.96
CA THR A 160 -4.11 -11.27 6.12
C THR A 160 -2.61 -11.48 6.01
N THR A 161 -1.90 -11.29 7.11
CA THR A 161 -0.48 -11.68 7.22
C THR A 161 -0.33 -13.16 7.59
N GLY A 162 -1.41 -13.80 8.05
CA GLY A 162 -1.40 -15.17 8.53
C GLY A 162 -0.63 -15.39 9.83
N LEU A 163 -0.06 -14.33 10.43
CA LEU A 163 0.72 -14.42 11.66
C LEU A 163 -0.18 -14.51 12.87
N THR A 164 0.00 -15.55 13.68
CA THR A 164 -0.78 -15.78 14.90
C THR A 164 -0.54 -14.73 15.99
N ASN A 165 0.58 -14.02 15.92
CA ASN A 165 0.91 -12.93 16.85
C ASN A 165 0.50 -11.54 16.35
N MET A 166 -0.02 -11.42 15.10
CA MET A 166 -0.67 -10.21 14.62
C MET A 166 -2.11 -10.20 15.16
N ASP A 167 -2.41 -9.26 16.07
CA ASP A 167 -3.71 -9.28 16.77
C ASP A 167 -4.85 -8.77 15.89
N TYR A 168 -4.59 -7.73 15.08
CA TYR A 168 -5.65 -7.04 14.32
C TYR A 168 -5.18 -6.64 12.92
N ILE A 169 -6.15 -6.55 12.03
CA ILE A 169 -6.05 -5.82 10.76
C ILE A 169 -7.07 -4.69 10.74
N ILE A 170 -6.62 -3.46 10.42
CA ILE A 170 -7.52 -2.33 10.19
C ILE A 170 -7.95 -2.31 8.73
N THR A 171 -9.24 -2.28 8.49
CA THR A 171 -9.87 -2.35 7.18
C THR A 171 -11.21 -1.61 7.16
N ASP A 172 -12.00 -1.78 6.11
CA ASP A 172 -13.36 -1.31 5.96
C ASP A 172 -14.29 -2.39 5.38
N PRO A 173 -15.63 -2.19 5.42
CA PRO A 173 -16.59 -3.18 4.93
C PRO A 173 -16.56 -3.46 3.42
N ASN A 174 -15.92 -2.57 2.64
CA ASN A 174 -15.81 -2.72 1.18
C ASN A 174 -14.55 -3.51 0.81
N LEU A 175 -13.47 -3.35 1.60
CA LEU A 175 -12.21 -4.06 1.37
C LEU A 175 -12.27 -5.51 1.86
N VAL A 176 -12.85 -5.74 3.04
CA VAL A 176 -13.02 -7.08 3.63
C VAL A 176 -14.48 -7.35 3.88
N LEU A 177 -15.08 -8.19 3.07
CA LEU A 177 -16.49 -8.54 3.20
C LEU A 177 -16.74 -9.38 4.47
N LYS A 178 -17.94 -9.28 5.03
CA LYS A 178 -18.29 -9.98 6.29
C LYS A 178 -18.10 -11.49 6.22
N ASN A 179 -18.40 -12.11 5.06
CA ASN A 179 -18.24 -13.55 4.82
C ASN A 179 -16.78 -13.98 4.62
N GLU A 180 -15.86 -13.04 4.37
CA GLU A 180 -14.43 -13.31 4.17
C GLU A 180 -13.62 -13.28 5.46
N LYS A 181 -14.15 -12.71 6.55
CA LYS A 181 -13.47 -12.62 7.85
C LYS A 181 -12.89 -13.95 8.34
N LYS A 182 -13.54 -15.07 8.02
CA LYS A 182 -13.10 -16.42 8.38
C LYS A 182 -11.75 -16.83 7.75
N HIS A 183 -11.30 -16.07 6.74
CA HIS A 183 -10.03 -16.25 6.05
C HIS A 183 -8.96 -15.24 6.47
N TYR A 184 -9.15 -14.58 7.60
CA TYR A 184 -8.16 -13.72 8.25
C TYR A 184 -7.75 -14.35 9.57
N VAL A 185 -6.45 -14.40 9.84
CA VAL A 185 -5.91 -14.86 11.14
C VAL A 185 -6.08 -13.75 12.18
N GLU A 186 -5.90 -12.51 11.76
CA GLU A 186 -6.09 -11.32 12.56
C GLU A 186 -7.56 -11.05 12.82
N LYS A 187 -7.86 -10.46 14.00
CA LYS A 187 -9.20 -9.90 14.23
C LYS A 187 -9.41 -8.68 13.35
N VAL A 188 -10.45 -8.73 12.53
CA VAL A 188 -10.78 -7.65 11.60
C VAL A 188 -11.44 -6.49 12.32
N LEU A 189 -10.81 -5.30 12.28
CA LEU A 189 -11.34 -4.04 12.78
C LEU A 189 -11.77 -3.17 11.61
N TYR A 190 -13.07 -2.89 11.51
CA TYR A 190 -13.59 -2.02 10.47
C TYR A 190 -13.56 -0.56 10.90
N LEU A 191 -12.98 0.29 10.06
CA LEU A 191 -13.32 1.70 10.01
C LEU A 191 -14.67 1.85 9.29
N PRO A 192 -15.47 2.89 9.61
CA PRO A 192 -16.85 2.94 9.13
C PRO A 192 -16.97 3.08 7.61
N ASP A 193 -16.15 3.89 6.99
CA ASP A 193 -16.29 4.27 5.58
C ASP A 193 -15.15 3.76 4.71
N ILE A 194 -13.92 4.09 5.08
CA ILE A 194 -12.72 3.76 4.32
C ILE A 194 -11.55 3.44 5.27
N TRP A 195 -10.79 2.42 4.93
CA TRP A 195 -9.70 1.90 5.77
C TRP A 195 -8.45 2.77 5.83
N ASN A 196 -8.33 3.77 4.97
CA ASN A 196 -7.19 4.66 4.90
C ASN A 196 -7.63 6.13 4.74
N CYS A 197 -6.69 7.05 4.94
CA CYS A 197 -6.95 8.48 4.87
C CYS A 197 -5.80 9.18 4.12
N HIS A 198 -6.09 9.72 2.95
CA HIS A 198 -5.11 10.44 2.13
C HIS A 198 -5.05 11.93 2.54
N CYS A 199 -3.84 12.50 2.66
CA CYS A 199 -3.68 13.89 3.06
C CYS A 199 -3.99 14.92 1.95
N GLY A 200 -4.29 14.46 0.73
CA GLY A 200 -4.30 15.32 -0.44
C GLY A 200 -2.89 15.65 -0.95
N PHE A 201 -2.87 16.49 -1.95
CA PHE A 201 -1.63 17.06 -2.50
C PHE A 201 -1.66 18.57 -2.31
N ASP A 202 -0.56 19.13 -1.82
CA ASP A 202 -0.40 20.59 -1.65
C ASP A 202 -0.02 21.25 -2.99
N ILE A 203 -0.90 21.09 -3.98
CA ILE A 203 -0.75 21.63 -5.32
C ILE A 203 -2.04 22.37 -5.67
N LYS A 204 -1.90 23.64 -6.03
CA LYS A 204 -3.02 24.44 -6.51
C LYS A 204 -3.55 23.84 -7.81
N ARG A 205 -4.79 23.38 -7.81
CA ARG A 205 -5.45 22.84 -8.99
C ARG A 205 -6.35 23.90 -9.60
N GLU A 206 -6.20 24.12 -10.89
CA GLU A 206 -7.15 24.90 -11.67
C GLU A 206 -8.22 23.96 -12.21
N GLU A 207 -9.47 24.41 -12.18
CA GLU A 207 -10.53 23.72 -12.91
C GLU A 207 -10.24 23.75 -14.40
N ASN A 208 -10.27 22.60 -15.03
CA ASN A 208 -10.11 22.48 -16.45
C ASN A 208 -11.37 21.87 -17.06
N PRO A 209 -11.85 22.40 -18.20
CA PRO A 209 -12.97 21.77 -18.88
C PRO A 209 -12.55 20.35 -19.33
N SER A 210 -13.54 19.46 -19.40
CA SER A 210 -13.34 18.08 -19.87
C SER A 210 -12.65 18.09 -21.25
N PRO A 211 -11.62 17.27 -21.46
CA PRO A 211 -10.96 17.11 -22.76
C PRO A 211 -11.92 16.80 -23.91
N LEU A 212 -13.03 16.11 -23.63
CA LEU A 212 -14.10 15.82 -24.59
C LEU A 212 -14.62 17.07 -25.29
N ILE A 213 -14.72 18.21 -24.60
CA ILE A 213 -15.21 19.47 -25.19
C ILE A 213 -14.34 19.91 -26.36
N LYS A 214 -13.00 19.80 -26.21
CA LYS A 214 -12.01 20.15 -27.21
C LYS A 214 -11.85 19.03 -28.24
N ASN A 215 -11.67 17.81 -27.79
CA ASN A 215 -11.27 16.66 -28.60
C ASN A 215 -12.43 16.08 -29.42
N LYS A 216 -13.67 16.28 -28.98
CA LYS A 216 -14.90 15.70 -29.55
C LYS A 216 -14.96 14.16 -29.48
N TYR A 217 -14.12 13.55 -28.66
CA TYR A 217 -14.13 12.13 -28.31
C TYR A 217 -13.74 11.93 -26.83
N VAL A 218 -14.21 10.85 -26.23
CA VAL A 218 -13.92 10.51 -24.84
C VAL A 218 -12.47 10.00 -24.73
N THR A 219 -11.73 10.52 -23.75
CA THR A 219 -10.41 10.05 -23.40
C THR A 219 -10.46 9.34 -22.05
N PHE A 220 -10.26 8.02 -22.05
CA PHE A 220 -10.07 7.23 -20.86
C PHE A 220 -8.61 7.30 -20.39
N GLY A 221 -8.35 7.03 -19.11
CA GLY A 221 -6.99 6.97 -18.61
C GLY A 221 -6.80 5.98 -17.49
N SER A 222 -5.61 5.37 -17.40
CA SER A 222 -5.20 4.58 -16.24
C SER A 222 -3.72 4.82 -15.94
N PHE A 223 -3.45 5.32 -14.72
CA PHE A 223 -2.10 5.65 -14.27
C PHE A 223 -1.63 4.70 -13.18
N ASN A 224 -2.32 3.59 -13.04
CA ASN A 224 -1.98 2.51 -12.11
C ASN A 224 -0.64 1.86 -12.44
N ASN A 225 -0.05 1.17 -11.44
CA ASN A 225 1.13 0.36 -11.68
C ASN A 225 0.85 -0.70 -12.77
N PRO A 226 1.64 -0.77 -13.85
CA PRO A 226 1.44 -1.72 -14.94
C PRO A 226 1.39 -3.19 -14.52
N ALA A 227 1.94 -3.53 -13.35
CA ALA A 227 1.85 -4.89 -12.80
C ALA A 227 0.40 -5.32 -12.50
N LYS A 228 -0.49 -4.36 -12.26
CA LYS A 228 -1.92 -4.59 -12.03
C LYS A 228 -2.72 -4.79 -13.33
N ILE A 229 -2.15 -4.41 -14.47
CA ILE A 229 -2.81 -4.50 -15.79
C ILE A 229 -2.62 -5.91 -16.31
N ASN A 230 -3.55 -6.78 -15.99
CA ASN A 230 -3.61 -8.15 -16.48
C ASN A 230 -4.48 -8.25 -17.75
N GLU A 231 -4.52 -9.42 -18.36
CA GLU A 231 -5.22 -9.65 -19.63
C GLU A 231 -6.74 -9.40 -19.53
N ASN A 232 -7.36 -9.70 -18.39
CA ASN A 232 -8.79 -9.43 -18.18
C ASN A 232 -9.09 -7.94 -18.14
N VAL A 233 -8.22 -7.17 -17.49
CA VAL A 233 -8.30 -5.70 -17.46
C VAL A 233 -8.20 -5.16 -18.88
N ILE A 234 -7.21 -5.62 -19.66
CA ILE A 234 -7.03 -5.19 -21.06
C ILE A 234 -8.25 -5.54 -21.89
N ASN A 235 -8.80 -6.76 -21.75
CA ASN A 235 -9.98 -7.19 -22.49
C ASN A 235 -11.22 -6.36 -22.10
N CYS A 236 -11.39 -6.03 -20.83
CA CYS A 236 -12.47 -5.15 -20.37
C CYS A 236 -12.33 -3.76 -21.00
N TRP A 237 -11.15 -3.15 -20.94
CA TRP A 237 -10.88 -1.84 -21.54
C TRP A 237 -11.02 -1.86 -23.06
N SER A 238 -10.61 -2.96 -23.73
CA SER A 238 -10.81 -3.15 -25.17
C SER A 238 -12.29 -3.14 -25.54
N ASN A 239 -13.14 -3.77 -24.71
CA ASN A 239 -14.59 -3.76 -24.94
C ASN A 239 -15.20 -2.37 -24.73
N ILE A 240 -14.68 -1.57 -23.81
CA ILE A 240 -15.08 -0.17 -23.61
C ILE A 240 -14.74 0.63 -24.89
N LEU A 241 -13.48 0.56 -25.35
CA LEU A 241 -13.02 1.29 -26.54
C LEU A 241 -13.81 0.92 -27.81
N LYS A 242 -14.19 -0.36 -27.97
CA LYS A 242 -15.02 -0.80 -29.10
C LYS A 242 -16.45 -0.27 -29.04
N ARG A 243 -17.01 -0.09 -27.84
CA ARG A 243 -18.38 0.42 -27.64
C ARG A 243 -18.46 1.95 -27.73
N VAL A 244 -17.43 2.64 -27.25
CA VAL A 244 -17.35 4.11 -27.29
C VAL A 244 -16.51 4.50 -28.51
N LYS A 245 -17.17 4.74 -29.63
CA LYS A 245 -16.52 5.06 -30.92
C LYS A 245 -15.59 6.26 -30.80
N ASN A 246 -14.46 6.20 -31.50
CA ASN A 246 -13.41 7.22 -31.55
C ASN A 246 -12.73 7.52 -30.21
N SER A 247 -13.07 6.83 -29.13
CA SER A 247 -12.44 7.03 -27.82
C SER A 247 -10.95 6.64 -27.82
N LYS A 248 -10.19 7.23 -26.91
CA LYS A 248 -8.78 6.93 -26.67
C LYS A 248 -8.57 6.46 -25.25
N LEU A 249 -7.51 5.71 -25.02
CA LEU A 249 -7.07 5.30 -23.71
C LEU A 249 -5.61 5.71 -23.48
N ILE A 250 -5.36 6.50 -22.44
CA ILE A 250 -4.01 6.88 -22.03
C ILE A 250 -3.58 5.95 -20.88
N ILE A 251 -2.46 5.25 -21.06
CA ILE A 251 -1.87 4.40 -20.01
C ILE A 251 -0.49 4.96 -19.66
N LYS A 252 -0.26 5.27 -18.37
CA LYS A 252 1.07 5.61 -17.87
C LYS A 252 1.79 4.32 -17.46
N CYS A 253 2.92 4.04 -18.10
CA CYS A 253 3.75 2.89 -17.81
C CYS A 253 5.10 3.30 -17.25
N ALA A 254 5.52 2.68 -16.16
CA ALA A 254 6.91 2.73 -15.75
C ALA A 254 7.77 1.92 -16.74
N ASP A 255 9.01 2.36 -16.97
CA ASP A 255 9.99 1.87 -17.97
C ASP A 255 10.38 0.38 -17.94
N LYS A 256 9.45 -0.51 -17.75
CA LYS A 256 9.70 -1.95 -17.87
C LYS A 256 9.23 -2.43 -19.25
N ARG A 257 10.10 -2.26 -20.26
CA ARG A 257 9.84 -2.60 -21.66
C ARG A 257 9.05 -3.89 -21.87
N ARG A 258 9.44 -5.01 -21.26
CA ARG A 258 8.73 -6.31 -21.42
C ARG A 258 7.27 -6.30 -20.98
N LYS A 259 6.90 -5.54 -19.95
CA LYS A 259 5.49 -5.44 -19.52
C LYS A 259 4.68 -4.56 -20.45
N LEU A 260 5.28 -3.48 -20.93
CA LEU A 260 4.67 -2.58 -21.91
C LEU A 260 4.41 -3.33 -23.21
N ASP A 261 5.40 -4.04 -23.74
CA ASP A 261 5.29 -4.83 -24.97
C ASP A 261 4.10 -5.81 -24.90
N ARG A 262 3.95 -6.52 -23.77
CA ARG A 262 2.81 -7.45 -23.56
C ARG A 262 1.46 -6.72 -23.60
N ILE A 263 1.34 -5.58 -22.94
CA ILE A 263 0.10 -4.80 -22.95
C ILE A 263 -0.22 -4.31 -24.36
N GLN A 264 0.79 -3.80 -25.07
CA GLN A 264 0.67 -3.35 -26.46
C GLN A 264 0.24 -4.49 -27.39
N GLU A 265 0.85 -5.67 -27.27
CA GLU A 265 0.50 -6.85 -28.05
C GLU A 265 -0.97 -7.26 -27.91
N VAL A 266 -1.50 -7.22 -26.68
CA VAL A 266 -2.91 -7.61 -26.46
C VAL A 266 -3.86 -6.58 -27.08
N PHE A 267 -3.58 -5.26 -26.95
CA PHE A 267 -4.37 -4.24 -27.62
C PHE A 267 -4.27 -4.34 -29.16
N LYS A 268 -3.09 -4.65 -29.68
CA LYS A 268 -2.88 -4.90 -31.13
C LYS A 268 -3.68 -6.10 -31.62
N LYS A 269 -3.67 -7.22 -30.87
CA LYS A 269 -4.51 -8.39 -31.20
C LYS A 269 -6.01 -8.07 -31.20
N ASN A 270 -6.43 -7.09 -30.40
CA ASN A 270 -7.81 -6.61 -30.36
C ASN A 270 -8.13 -5.56 -31.44
N GLY A 271 -7.17 -5.16 -32.31
CA GLY A 271 -7.31 -4.15 -33.35
C GLY A 271 -7.41 -2.72 -32.80
N LEU A 272 -6.81 -2.43 -31.63
CA LEU A 272 -6.95 -1.18 -30.90
C LEU A 272 -5.62 -0.45 -30.70
N GLN A 273 -4.56 -0.81 -31.44
CA GLN A 273 -3.23 -0.21 -31.30
C GLN A 273 -3.24 1.33 -31.45
N ASP A 274 -4.11 1.84 -32.35
CA ASP A 274 -4.23 3.28 -32.63
C ASP A 274 -5.14 4.02 -31.62
N SER A 275 -5.84 3.28 -30.77
CA SER A 275 -6.74 3.84 -29.75
C SER A 275 -6.07 3.97 -28.39
N VAL A 276 -4.85 3.42 -28.21
CA VAL A 276 -4.15 3.42 -26.93
C VAL A 276 -2.85 4.20 -27.02
N ILE A 277 -2.69 5.15 -26.09
CA ILE A 277 -1.54 6.04 -26.01
C ILE A 277 -0.77 5.67 -24.73
N PHE A 278 0.54 5.42 -24.86
CA PHE A 278 1.39 5.10 -23.74
C PHE A 278 2.26 6.30 -23.36
N HIS A 279 2.18 6.68 -22.08
CA HIS A 279 3.06 7.66 -21.47
C HIS A 279 4.14 6.97 -20.65
N HIS A 280 5.37 7.46 -20.73
CA HIS A 280 6.47 7.03 -19.87
C HIS A 280 6.25 7.47 -18.41
N ARG A 281 7.08 6.95 -17.52
CA ARG A 281 7.11 7.39 -16.13
C ARG A 281 7.36 8.91 -16.07
N ILE A 282 6.59 9.57 -15.22
CA ILE A 282 6.73 10.98 -14.88
C ILE A 282 7.16 11.02 -13.43
N ASP A 283 8.35 11.57 -13.16
CA ASP A 283 8.94 11.63 -11.82
C ASP A 283 8.49 12.87 -11.04
N ASN A 284 8.19 13.96 -11.74
CA ASN A 284 7.65 15.17 -11.13
C ASN A 284 6.17 14.96 -10.78
N LEU A 285 5.79 15.21 -9.53
CA LEU A 285 4.43 15.00 -9.04
C LEU A 285 3.42 15.93 -9.73
N GLU A 286 3.77 17.19 -9.95
CA GLU A 286 2.88 18.15 -10.59
C GLU A 286 2.60 17.77 -12.03
N ASP A 287 3.63 17.39 -12.79
CA ASP A 287 3.49 16.90 -14.17
C ASP A 287 2.66 15.62 -14.22
N HIS A 288 2.85 14.74 -13.23
CA HIS A 288 2.04 13.53 -13.12
C HIS A 288 0.56 13.86 -12.88
N LEU A 289 0.25 14.77 -11.97
CA LEU A 289 -1.12 15.19 -11.70
C LEU A 289 -1.73 15.97 -12.87
N ASN A 290 -0.92 16.74 -13.60
CA ASN A 290 -1.35 17.42 -14.84
C ASN A 290 -1.74 16.43 -15.97
N LEU A 291 -1.27 15.17 -15.91
CA LEU A 291 -1.69 14.17 -16.89
C LEU A 291 -3.20 13.83 -16.74
N TYR A 292 -3.77 13.95 -15.55
CA TYR A 292 -5.21 13.76 -15.32
C TYR A 292 -6.07 14.78 -16.06
N LYS A 293 -5.54 15.97 -16.37
CA LYS A 293 -6.22 16.97 -17.20
C LYS A 293 -6.44 16.53 -18.65
N LYS A 294 -5.79 15.45 -19.08
CA LYS A 294 -5.88 14.90 -20.45
C LYS A 294 -6.90 13.79 -20.58
N ILE A 295 -7.54 13.38 -19.49
CA ILE A 295 -8.54 12.31 -19.48
C ILE A 295 -9.90 12.80 -18.99
N ASP A 296 -10.95 12.21 -19.51
CA ASP A 296 -12.33 12.46 -19.07
C ASP A 296 -12.76 11.48 -17.99
N ILE A 297 -12.32 10.22 -18.09
CA ILE A 297 -12.72 9.13 -17.20
C ILE A 297 -11.50 8.29 -16.86
N ALA A 298 -11.22 8.15 -15.55
CA ALA A 298 -10.22 7.22 -15.05
C ALA A 298 -10.76 5.79 -15.03
N LEU A 299 -9.96 4.84 -15.53
CA LEU A 299 -10.25 3.40 -15.47
C LEU A 299 -9.34 2.73 -14.45
N ASP A 300 -9.94 1.95 -13.56
CA ASP A 300 -9.22 1.21 -12.55
C ASP A 300 -8.87 -0.21 -12.99
N THR A 301 -7.98 -0.86 -12.25
CA THR A 301 -7.51 -2.23 -12.44
C THR A 301 -8.21 -3.20 -11.48
N PHE A 302 -8.22 -4.49 -11.78
CA PHE A 302 -8.75 -5.54 -10.93
C PHE A 302 -7.98 -6.86 -11.15
N PRO A 303 -7.90 -7.78 -10.16
CA PRO A 303 -8.56 -7.76 -8.85
C PRO A 303 -7.99 -6.73 -7.88
N TYR A 304 -6.77 -6.23 -8.10
CA TYR A 304 -6.14 -5.23 -7.25
C TYR A 304 -6.34 -3.82 -7.81
N ASN A 305 -7.15 -3.04 -7.12
CA ASN A 305 -7.51 -1.69 -7.53
C ASN A 305 -6.39 -0.65 -7.30
N GLY A 306 -6.58 0.55 -7.82
CA GLY A 306 -5.84 1.73 -7.40
C GLY A 306 -6.07 2.01 -5.92
N VAL A 307 -5.04 2.53 -5.23
CA VAL A 307 -5.16 3.11 -3.90
C VAL A 307 -4.78 4.57 -4.01
N THR A 308 -3.50 4.93 -3.97
CA THR A 308 -3.05 6.32 -4.14
C THR A 308 -3.52 6.89 -5.47
N THR A 309 -3.43 6.13 -6.56
CA THR A 309 -3.87 6.52 -7.90
C THR A 309 -5.37 6.86 -7.97
N SER A 310 -6.21 6.26 -7.11
CA SER A 310 -7.63 6.59 -7.04
C SER A 310 -7.93 7.85 -6.23
N PHE A 311 -7.00 8.28 -5.37
CA PHE A 311 -7.07 9.56 -4.65
C PHE A 311 -6.51 10.72 -5.47
N GLU A 312 -5.62 10.46 -6.40
CA GLU A 312 -5.09 11.44 -7.36
C GLU A 312 -6.19 12.01 -8.26
#